data_6ac329ebe785d1d6477b29fead87b70b
#
_entry.id   6ac329ebe785d1d6477b29fead87b70b
#
_cell.length_a   1.000
_cell.length_b   1.000
_cell.length_c   1.000
_cell.angle_alpha   90.00
_cell.angle_beta   90.00
_cell.angle_gamma   90.00
#
_symmetry.space_group_name_H-M   'P 1'
#
loop_
_entity.id
_entity.type
_entity.pdbx_description
1 polymer ?
#
loop_
_entity_poly.entity_id
_entity_poly.type
_entity_poly.pdbx_seq_one_letter_code
_entity_poly.pdbx_strand_id
1 'polypeptide(L)'
;MAFECLKMDFKKNVLIIGSGPNAVKAAELKTAYDAIVVINNAWRVRPDWTHLIYPFDFPKERWPQDIKLSQSAITEKEFVPIQNQYGGFIYAGATMAFTAGYWVLGALRPSHISFIGCDMHYPKTGKTHFYGKGTPDPLRDDISLMSLKAKSNRFLHISQKQNCLVGNLSNGPSELTFPRITPGHSWPKTPSLKEDLISDALKREKELSYFDITGRYWQNLDRYDSKEIKKLDDLWEKII
;
A
#
# COMPACT_ATOMS: atom_id res chain seq x y z
N MET A 1 8.58 20.04 -40.30
CA MET A 1 8.61 20.51 -38.90
C MET A 1 7.76 19.54 -38.11
N ALA A 2 8.41 18.62 -37.38
CA ALA A 2 7.74 17.67 -36.50
C ALA A 2 7.45 18.39 -35.17
N PHE A 3 6.17 18.48 -34.81
CA PHE A 3 5.77 18.93 -33.48
C PHE A 3 6.16 17.83 -32.50
N GLU A 4 7.28 17.99 -31.81
CA GLU A 4 7.54 17.28 -30.57
C GLU A 4 6.48 17.72 -29.55
N CYS A 5 5.50 16.88 -29.35
CA CYS A 5 4.54 17.02 -28.26
C CYS A 5 5.33 16.82 -26.97
N LEU A 6 5.75 17.90 -26.33
CA LEU A 6 6.26 17.92 -24.97
C LEU A 6 5.17 17.28 -24.06
N LYS A 7 5.33 15.98 -23.78
CA LYS A 7 4.62 15.34 -22.66
C LYS A 7 5.10 16.06 -21.40
N MET A 8 4.35 17.05 -20.96
CA MET A 8 4.49 17.55 -19.58
C MET A 8 4.11 16.37 -18.67
N ASP A 9 5.11 15.73 -18.13
CA ASP A 9 4.97 14.73 -17.08
C ASP A 9 4.45 15.47 -15.83
N PHE A 10 3.13 15.58 -15.73
CA PHE A 10 2.50 16.10 -14.52
C PHE A 10 2.85 15.12 -13.37
N LYS A 11 3.76 15.54 -12.50
CA LYS A 11 4.17 14.77 -11.32
C LYS A 11 2.98 14.63 -10.38
N LYS A 12 2.19 13.57 -10.55
CA LYS A 12 1.07 13.28 -9.66
C LYS A 12 1.55 12.96 -8.25
N ASN A 13 1.00 13.67 -7.27
CA ASN A 13 1.25 13.48 -5.85
C ASN A 13 -0.01 12.87 -5.21
N VAL A 14 0.11 11.68 -4.65
CA VAL A 14 -1.01 10.93 -4.07
C VAL A 14 -0.82 10.75 -2.57
N LEU A 15 -1.88 10.99 -1.81
CA LEU A 15 -1.96 10.69 -0.38
C LEU A 15 -2.77 9.41 -0.16
N ILE A 16 -2.22 8.45 0.58
CA ILE A 16 -2.95 7.27 1.05
C ILE A 16 -3.17 7.41 2.56
N ILE A 17 -4.44 7.35 2.97
CA ILE A 17 -4.85 7.46 4.38
C ILE A 17 -5.39 6.10 4.82
N GLY A 18 -4.68 5.46 5.74
CA GLY A 18 -5.14 4.25 6.41
C GLY A 18 -5.98 4.54 7.65
N SER A 19 -6.30 3.48 8.41
CA SER A 19 -7.13 3.59 9.61
C SER A 19 -6.35 3.64 10.92
N GLY A 20 -5.02 3.70 10.88
CA GLY A 20 -4.18 3.78 12.08
C GLY A 20 -4.46 5.03 12.94
N PRO A 21 -4.07 5.03 14.23
CA PRO A 21 -4.41 6.11 15.16
C PRO A 21 -3.98 7.51 14.73
N ASN A 22 -2.88 7.61 13.98
CA ASN A 22 -2.34 8.87 13.47
C ASN A 22 -2.99 9.38 12.18
N ALA A 23 -3.92 8.62 11.59
CA ALA A 23 -4.64 9.00 10.38
C ALA A 23 -5.32 10.38 10.50
N VAL A 24 -5.82 10.73 11.70
CA VAL A 24 -6.49 12.02 11.97
C VAL A 24 -5.63 13.24 11.65
N LYS A 25 -4.30 13.11 11.71
CA LYS A 25 -3.38 14.19 11.32
C LYS A 25 -3.47 14.55 9.84
N ALA A 26 -4.02 13.67 9.01
CA ALA A 26 -4.23 13.97 7.59
C ALA A 26 -5.22 15.12 7.38
N ALA A 27 -6.13 15.37 8.32
CA ALA A 27 -7.06 16.51 8.25
C ALA A 27 -6.35 17.88 8.30
N GLU A 28 -5.16 17.93 8.90
CA GLU A 28 -4.38 19.15 9.08
C GLU A 28 -3.39 19.41 7.93
N LEU A 29 -3.24 18.44 7.01
CA LEU A 29 -2.31 18.56 5.89
C LEU A 29 -2.80 19.62 4.89
N LYS A 30 -2.01 20.68 4.75
CA LYS A 30 -2.25 21.79 3.79
C LYS A 30 -1.65 21.50 2.40
N THR A 31 -0.83 20.46 2.27
CA THR A 31 -0.23 20.04 1.00
C THR A 31 -1.31 19.66 0.01
N ALA A 32 -1.23 20.19 -1.20
CA ALA A 32 -2.11 19.79 -2.29
C ALA A 32 -1.73 18.39 -2.81
N TYR A 33 -2.73 17.53 -2.98
CA TYR A 33 -2.59 16.21 -3.58
C TYR A 33 -3.49 16.12 -4.81
N ASP A 34 -3.00 15.48 -5.87
CA ASP A 34 -3.79 15.25 -7.09
C ASP A 34 -4.84 14.16 -6.88
N ALA A 35 -4.58 13.24 -5.93
CA ALA A 35 -5.56 12.27 -5.48
C ALA A 35 -5.36 11.95 -4.00
N ILE A 36 -6.45 11.68 -3.30
CA ILE A 36 -6.48 11.25 -1.91
C ILE A 36 -7.23 9.94 -1.85
N VAL A 37 -6.48 8.86 -1.55
CA VAL A 37 -7.01 7.51 -1.44
C VAL A 37 -7.20 7.17 0.03
N VAL A 38 -8.42 6.83 0.41
CA VAL A 38 -8.78 6.50 1.79
C VAL A 38 -9.14 5.03 1.92
N ILE A 39 -8.67 4.37 2.98
CA ILE A 39 -8.86 2.95 3.21
C ILE A 39 -9.96 2.74 4.26
N ASN A 40 -11.00 1.96 3.93
CA ASN A 40 -12.07 1.58 4.86
C ASN A 40 -12.69 2.83 5.52
N ASN A 41 -12.65 2.92 6.85
CA ASN A 41 -13.21 4.04 7.63
C ASN A 41 -12.46 5.37 7.46
N ALA A 42 -11.30 5.40 6.80
CA ALA A 42 -10.47 6.61 6.70
C ALA A 42 -11.11 7.75 5.89
N TRP A 43 -12.19 7.49 5.14
CA TRP A 43 -12.99 8.51 4.50
C TRP A 43 -13.56 9.56 5.48
N ARG A 44 -13.68 9.21 6.76
CA ARG A 44 -14.14 10.09 7.85
C ARG A 44 -13.11 11.12 8.27
N VAL A 45 -11.84 10.95 7.86
CA VAL A 45 -10.75 11.83 8.29
C VAL A 45 -10.79 13.18 7.59
N ARG A 46 -11.13 13.18 6.28
CA ARG A 46 -11.26 14.42 5.51
C ARG A 46 -12.26 14.25 4.36
N PRO A 47 -13.04 15.32 4.03
CA PRO A 47 -14.16 15.21 3.09
C PRO A 47 -13.75 15.29 1.60
N ASP A 48 -12.51 15.65 1.30
CA ASP A 48 -11.99 15.88 -0.05
C ASP A 48 -11.22 14.67 -0.62
N TRP A 49 -11.46 13.47 -0.06
CA TRP A 49 -10.95 12.25 -0.66
C TRP A 49 -11.49 12.03 -2.08
N THR A 50 -10.69 11.39 -2.93
CA THR A 50 -11.05 11.11 -4.32
C THR A 50 -11.41 9.65 -4.55
N HIS A 51 -10.76 8.73 -3.82
CA HIS A 51 -10.96 7.29 -3.96
C HIS A 51 -11.09 6.63 -2.58
N LEU A 52 -12.16 5.86 -2.38
CA LEU A 52 -12.35 5.01 -1.21
C LEU A 52 -12.10 3.56 -1.63
N ILE A 53 -11.05 2.95 -1.09
CA ILE A 53 -10.72 1.55 -1.34
C ILE A 53 -11.06 0.67 -0.14
N TYR A 54 -11.78 -0.43 -0.38
CA TYR A 54 -12.21 -1.34 0.68
C TYR A 54 -12.42 -2.78 0.15
N PRO A 55 -12.25 -3.82 1.01
CA PRO A 55 -12.49 -5.20 0.67
C PRO A 55 -13.99 -5.55 0.67
N PHE A 56 -14.34 -6.72 0.14
CA PHE A 56 -15.75 -7.18 -0.02
C PHE A 56 -16.51 -7.30 1.30
N ASP A 57 -15.81 -7.55 2.40
CA ASP A 57 -16.36 -7.72 3.75
C ASP A 57 -16.42 -6.42 4.55
N PHE A 58 -16.11 -5.27 3.92
CA PHE A 58 -16.26 -3.97 4.56
C PHE A 58 -17.75 -3.66 4.79
N PRO A 59 -18.19 -3.50 6.07
CA PRO A 59 -19.60 -3.41 6.41
C PRO A 59 -20.30 -2.22 5.74
N LYS A 60 -21.44 -2.47 5.11
CA LYS A 60 -22.21 -1.44 4.37
C LYS A 60 -22.64 -0.26 5.24
N GLU A 61 -22.95 -0.51 6.51
CA GLU A 61 -23.30 0.52 7.49
C GLU A 61 -22.16 1.49 7.82
N ARG A 62 -20.93 1.16 7.38
CA ARG A 62 -19.73 2.01 7.52
C ARG A 62 -19.40 2.79 6.26
N TRP A 63 -20.16 2.60 5.20
CA TRP A 63 -19.95 3.32 3.95
C TRP A 63 -20.35 4.79 4.10
N PRO A 64 -19.74 5.73 3.32
CA PRO A 64 -20.26 7.09 3.23
C PRO A 64 -21.70 7.05 2.67
N GLN A 65 -22.59 7.85 3.26
CA GLN A 65 -23.97 7.93 2.81
C GLN A 65 -24.08 8.57 1.43
N ASP A 66 -23.24 9.59 1.19
CA ASP A 66 -23.19 10.31 -0.07
C ASP A 66 -21.79 10.27 -0.66
N ILE A 67 -21.68 9.86 -1.92
CA ILE A 67 -20.46 9.89 -2.72
C ILE A 67 -20.63 10.96 -3.79
N LYS A 68 -19.75 11.96 -3.79
CA LYS A 68 -19.75 13.06 -4.76
C LYS A 68 -19.31 12.56 -6.15
N LEU A 69 -19.67 13.28 -7.20
CA LEU A 69 -19.24 12.96 -8.58
C LEU A 69 -17.72 12.92 -8.75
N SER A 70 -16.99 13.65 -7.90
CA SER A 70 -15.50 13.64 -7.88
C SER A 70 -14.90 12.51 -7.07
N GLN A 71 -15.70 11.62 -6.49
CA GLN A 71 -15.29 10.53 -5.61
C GLN A 71 -15.66 9.18 -6.23
N SER A 72 -14.83 8.17 -6.02
CA SER A 72 -15.03 6.82 -6.55
C SER A 72 -14.80 5.77 -5.47
N ALA A 73 -15.59 4.70 -5.51
CA ALA A 73 -15.35 3.49 -4.73
C ALA A 73 -14.48 2.52 -5.54
N ILE A 74 -13.44 1.99 -4.91
CA ILE A 74 -12.50 1.01 -5.48
C ILE A 74 -12.67 -0.30 -4.72
N THR A 75 -13.07 -1.32 -5.43
CA THR A 75 -13.39 -2.64 -4.89
C THR A 75 -12.47 -3.71 -5.48
N GLU A 76 -12.74 -4.97 -5.20
CA GLU A 76 -12.01 -6.10 -5.77
C GLU A 76 -11.98 -6.09 -7.30
N LYS A 77 -13.02 -5.57 -7.93
CA LYS A 77 -13.11 -5.48 -9.39
C LYS A 77 -12.01 -4.61 -9.97
N GLU A 78 -11.63 -3.56 -9.26
CA GLU A 78 -10.61 -2.61 -9.69
C GLU A 78 -9.22 -2.98 -9.15
N PHE A 79 -9.09 -3.40 -7.88
CA PHE A 79 -7.75 -3.60 -7.29
C PHE A 79 -7.18 -5.00 -7.55
N VAL A 80 -7.98 -6.06 -7.67
CA VAL A 80 -7.44 -7.41 -7.91
C VAL A 80 -6.68 -7.51 -9.24
N PRO A 81 -7.23 -7.04 -10.38
CA PRO A 81 -6.49 -7.05 -11.64
C PRO A 81 -5.18 -6.26 -11.59
N ILE A 82 -5.16 -5.15 -10.87
CA ILE A 82 -3.94 -4.34 -10.69
C ILE A 82 -2.93 -5.06 -9.80
N GLN A 83 -3.36 -5.59 -8.65
CA GLN A 83 -2.48 -6.35 -7.74
C GLN A 83 -1.84 -7.54 -8.45
N ASN A 84 -2.59 -8.19 -9.35
CA ASN A 84 -2.10 -9.32 -10.14
C ASN A 84 -0.97 -8.94 -11.10
N GLN A 85 -0.94 -7.70 -11.61
CA GLN A 85 0.18 -7.20 -12.42
C GLN A 85 1.50 -7.13 -11.62
N TYR A 86 1.41 -7.10 -10.31
CA TYR A 86 2.54 -7.07 -9.37
C TYR A 86 2.80 -8.43 -8.70
N GLY A 87 2.32 -9.55 -9.26
CA GLY A 87 2.56 -10.89 -8.74
C GLY A 87 1.53 -11.40 -7.72
N GLY A 88 0.43 -10.67 -7.51
CA GLY A 88 -0.69 -11.09 -6.67
C GLY A 88 -0.45 -10.86 -5.17
N PHE A 89 -1.43 -11.27 -4.36
CA PHE A 89 -1.52 -10.93 -2.93
C PHE A 89 -0.46 -11.60 -2.08
N ILE A 90 -0.03 -12.83 -2.41
CA ILE A 90 0.93 -13.58 -1.59
C ILE A 90 2.27 -12.86 -1.51
N TYR A 91 2.77 -12.33 -2.62
CA TYR A 91 4.02 -11.59 -2.66
C TYR A 91 3.86 -10.13 -2.26
N ALA A 92 2.76 -9.51 -2.65
CA ALA A 92 2.49 -8.10 -2.40
C ALA A 92 2.05 -7.79 -0.96
N GLY A 93 1.53 -8.78 -0.25
CA GLY A 93 0.90 -8.63 1.06
C GLY A 93 -0.58 -8.22 0.97
N ALA A 94 -1.45 -8.92 1.70
CA ALA A 94 -2.90 -8.75 1.64
C ALA A 94 -3.44 -7.78 2.70
N THR A 95 -2.64 -6.81 3.16
CA THR A 95 -3.21 -5.69 3.92
C THR A 95 -3.79 -4.66 2.98
N MET A 96 -4.85 -4.00 3.39
CA MET A 96 -5.42 -2.91 2.59
C MET A 96 -4.45 -1.75 2.36
N ALA A 97 -3.45 -1.57 3.23
CA ALA A 97 -2.38 -0.58 3.02
C ALA A 97 -1.54 -0.90 1.77
N PHE A 98 -1.09 -2.16 1.61
CA PHE A 98 -0.36 -2.57 0.42
C PHE A 98 -1.28 -2.65 -0.81
N THR A 99 -2.51 -3.16 -0.65
CA THR A 99 -3.50 -3.21 -1.74
C THR A 99 -3.76 -1.80 -2.31
N ALA A 100 -3.97 -0.81 -1.44
CA ALA A 100 -4.13 0.58 -1.87
C ALA A 100 -2.86 1.11 -2.56
N GLY A 101 -1.68 0.80 -2.00
CA GLY A 101 -0.39 1.19 -2.59
C GLY A 101 -0.22 0.66 -4.01
N TYR A 102 -0.40 -0.64 -4.21
CA TYR A 102 -0.27 -1.27 -5.53
C TYR A 102 -1.34 -0.79 -6.51
N TRP A 103 -2.58 -0.60 -6.04
CA TRP A 103 -3.62 -0.01 -6.88
C TRP A 103 -3.24 1.40 -7.33
N VAL A 104 -2.75 2.23 -6.44
CA VAL A 104 -2.29 3.59 -6.76
C VAL A 104 -1.14 3.56 -7.77
N LEU A 105 -0.14 2.68 -7.58
CA LEU A 105 0.97 2.53 -8.52
C LEU A 105 0.51 2.15 -9.92
N GLY A 106 -0.39 1.18 -10.03
CA GLY A 106 -0.83 0.67 -11.34
C GLY A 106 -1.89 1.53 -12.03
N ALA A 107 -2.89 2.01 -11.28
CA ALA A 107 -4.02 2.75 -11.83
C ALA A 107 -3.74 4.24 -12.01
N LEU A 108 -3.09 4.88 -11.03
CA LEU A 108 -2.88 6.33 -11.03
C LEU A 108 -1.50 6.72 -11.55
N ARG A 109 -0.50 5.81 -11.49
CA ARG A 109 0.89 6.00 -11.96
C ARG A 109 1.50 7.30 -11.44
N PRO A 110 1.54 7.51 -10.12
CA PRO A 110 2.02 8.76 -9.55
C PRO A 110 3.54 8.85 -9.57
N SER A 111 4.07 10.07 -9.43
CA SER A 111 5.49 10.29 -9.13
C SER A 111 5.80 10.25 -7.63
N HIS A 112 4.79 10.47 -6.79
CA HIS A 112 4.94 10.47 -5.33
C HIS A 112 3.72 9.85 -4.65
N ILE A 113 3.98 9.02 -3.63
CA ILE A 113 2.96 8.48 -2.73
C ILE A 113 3.34 8.78 -1.29
N SER A 114 2.48 9.49 -0.59
CA SER A 114 2.59 9.74 0.85
C SER A 114 1.65 8.82 1.60
N PHE A 115 2.13 8.09 2.61
CA PHE A 115 1.31 7.23 3.46
C PHE A 115 1.13 7.86 4.85
N ILE A 116 -0.08 7.78 5.40
CA ILE A 116 -0.38 8.13 6.79
C ILE A 116 -1.44 7.20 7.36
N GLY A 117 -1.29 6.79 8.61
CA GLY A 117 -2.21 5.84 9.22
C GLY A 117 -2.14 4.41 8.67
N CYS A 118 -1.06 4.08 7.95
CA CYS A 118 -0.78 2.78 7.33
C CYS A 118 0.38 2.04 8.02
N ASP A 119 0.68 2.36 9.27
CA ASP A 119 1.89 1.85 9.95
C ASP A 119 1.87 0.36 10.25
N MET A 120 0.70 -0.28 10.25
CA MET A 120 0.51 -1.71 10.53
C MET A 120 1.19 -2.15 11.84
N HIS A 121 1.39 -1.21 12.75
CA HIS A 121 1.90 -1.42 14.10
C HIS A 121 0.77 -1.24 15.09
N TYR A 122 0.45 -2.30 15.84
CA TYR A 122 -0.69 -2.33 16.75
C TYR A 122 -0.23 -2.59 18.17
N PRO A 123 -0.35 -1.60 19.07
CA PRO A 123 0.02 -1.78 20.47
C PRO A 123 -0.91 -2.81 21.14
N LYS A 124 -0.37 -3.60 22.08
CA LYS A 124 -1.15 -4.57 22.86
C LYS A 124 -2.26 -3.91 23.67
N THR A 125 -2.08 -2.66 24.05
CA THR A 125 -3.03 -1.86 24.84
C THR A 125 -3.30 -0.53 24.11
N GLY A 126 -4.54 -0.03 24.22
CA GLY A 126 -4.91 1.26 23.63
C GLY A 126 -5.70 1.15 22.33
N LYS A 127 -5.68 2.23 21.56
CA LYS A 127 -6.39 2.33 20.28
C LYS A 127 -5.57 1.71 19.16
N THR A 128 -6.14 0.77 18.44
CA THR A 128 -5.55 0.18 17.22
C THR A 128 -5.89 0.98 15.97
N HIS A 129 -6.98 1.74 16.02
CA HIS A 129 -7.48 2.56 14.93
C HIS A 129 -7.86 3.96 15.44
N PHE A 130 -7.95 4.95 14.54
CA PHE A 130 -8.34 6.31 14.93
C PHE A 130 -9.75 6.39 15.52
N TYR A 131 -10.62 5.45 15.17
CA TYR A 131 -11.99 5.35 15.68
C TYR A 131 -12.14 4.42 16.91
N GLY A 132 -11.06 3.89 17.44
CA GLY A 132 -11.08 3.02 18.65
C GLY A 132 -10.36 1.70 18.44
N LYS A 133 -10.95 0.62 18.97
CA LYS A 133 -10.45 -0.75 18.80
C LYS A 133 -11.10 -1.38 17.57
N GLY A 134 -10.31 -2.04 16.74
CA GLY A 134 -10.74 -2.83 15.60
C GLY A 134 -9.90 -4.10 15.52
N THR A 135 -10.27 -5.02 14.64
CA THR A 135 -9.46 -6.20 14.34
C THR A 135 -8.46 -5.83 13.25
N PRO A 136 -7.14 -5.74 13.55
CA PRO A 136 -6.13 -5.40 12.55
C PRO A 136 -5.77 -6.61 11.72
N ASP A 137 -5.84 -6.49 10.38
CA ASP A 137 -5.47 -7.54 9.43
C ASP A 137 -4.10 -8.18 9.69
N PRO A 138 -3.04 -7.40 9.99
CA PRO A 138 -1.71 -7.97 10.22
C PRO A 138 -1.57 -8.91 11.43
N LEU A 139 -2.58 -9.00 12.27
CA LEU A 139 -2.58 -9.93 13.40
C LEU A 139 -3.27 -11.26 13.09
N ARG A 140 -3.84 -11.43 11.90
CA ARG A 140 -4.37 -12.72 11.47
C ARG A 140 -3.22 -13.62 11.01
N ASP A 141 -3.40 -14.92 11.19
CA ASP A 141 -2.51 -15.93 10.61
C ASP A 141 -2.76 -16.01 9.09
N ASP A 142 -1.80 -15.51 8.31
CA ASP A 142 -1.94 -15.40 6.86
C ASP A 142 -0.56 -15.45 6.19
N ILE A 143 -0.42 -16.33 5.23
CA ILE A 143 0.84 -16.53 4.50
C ILE A 143 1.37 -15.26 3.81
N SER A 144 0.47 -14.35 3.40
CA SER A 144 0.84 -13.09 2.75
C SER A 144 1.32 -12.02 3.74
N LEU A 145 1.17 -12.26 5.05
CA LEU A 145 1.45 -11.31 6.13
C LEU A 145 2.61 -11.74 7.05
N MET A 146 3.35 -12.79 6.69
CA MET A 146 4.44 -13.36 7.51
C MET A 146 5.54 -12.34 7.83
N SER A 147 5.87 -11.45 6.88
CA SER A 147 6.74 -10.31 7.12
C SER A 147 6.23 -9.06 6.42
N LEU A 148 5.69 -8.13 7.19
CA LEU A 148 5.24 -6.84 6.66
C LEU A 148 6.42 -5.98 6.17
N LYS A 149 7.59 -6.12 6.80
CA LYS A 149 8.82 -5.43 6.36
C LYS A 149 9.27 -5.93 4.98
N ALA A 150 9.25 -7.23 4.75
CA ALA A 150 9.55 -7.81 3.44
C ALA A 150 8.61 -7.26 2.36
N LYS A 151 7.29 -7.24 2.65
CA LYS A 151 6.28 -6.69 1.73
C LYS A 151 6.49 -5.19 1.49
N SER A 152 6.86 -4.44 2.53
CA SER A 152 7.20 -3.02 2.42
C SER A 152 8.44 -2.78 1.55
N ASN A 153 9.51 -3.55 1.75
CA ASN A 153 10.73 -3.46 0.95
C ASN A 153 10.47 -3.81 -0.52
N ARG A 154 9.68 -4.86 -0.76
CA ARG A 154 9.26 -5.22 -2.11
C ARG A 154 8.47 -4.09 -2.79
N PHE A 155 7.53 -3.47 -2.09
CA PHE A 155 6.78 -2.33 -2.60
C PHE A 155 7.71 -1.14 -2.90
N LEU A 156 8.67 -0.85 -2.03
CA LEU A 156 9.67 0.20 -2.24
C LEU A 156 10.48 -0.05 -3.53
N HIS A 157 10.96 -1.28 -3.74
CA HIS A 157 11.66 -1.64 -4.97
C HIS A 157 10.79 -1.40 -6.22
N ILE A 158 9.55 -1.91 -6.22
CA ILE A 158 8.64 -1.76 -7.36
C ILE A 158 8.31 -0.30 -7.63
N SER A 159 8.08 0.51 -6.60
CA SER A 159 7.83 1.93 -6.77
C SER A 159 9.03 2.67 -7.38
N GLN A 160 10.26 2.33 -6.94
CA GLN A 160 11.49 2.89 -7.53
C GLN A 160 11.63 2.53 -9.02
N LYS A 161 11.34 1.29 -9.40
CA LYS A 161 11.35 0.85 -10.82
C LYS A 161 10.34 1.62 -11.67
N GLN A 162 9.29 2.15 -11.08
CA GLN A 162 8.29 2.99 -11.75
C GLN A 162 8.57 4.50 -11.61
N ASN A 163 9.74 4.90 -11.12
CA ASN A 163 10.11 6.28 -10.84
C ASN A 163 9.13 6.99 -9.89
N CYS A 164 8.54 6.23 -8.96
CA CYS A 164 7.64 6.74 -7.94
C CYS A 164 8.34 6.78 -6.59
N LEU A 165 8.44 7.96 -5.99
CA LEU A 165 8.92 8.11 -4.62
C LEU A 165 7.81 7.78 -3.63
N VAL A 166 8.15 7.02 -2.61
CA VAL A 166 7.21 6.66 -1.54
C VAL A 166 7.74 7.13 -0.19
N GLY A 167 6.84 7.61 0.67
CA GLY A 167 7.23 8.13 1.97
C GLY A 167 6.14 7.94 3.02
N ASN A 168 6.56 7.88 4.28
CA ASN A 168 5.69 7.72 5.43
C ASN A 168 5.65 9.02 6.25
N LEU A 169 4.46 9.60 6.39
CA LEU A 169 4.18 10.81 7.17
C LEU A 169 4.05 10.55 8.68
N SER A 170 4.05 9.28 9.09
CA SER A 170 3.96 8.91 10.50
C SER A 170 5.32 9.07 11.21
N ASN A 171 5.29 9.46 12.49
CA ASN A 171 6.49 9.61 13.33
C ASN A 171 6.67 8.47 14.33
N GLY A 172 5.69 7.58 14.48
CA GLY A 172 5.72 6.44 15.41
C GLY A 172 6.31 5.16 14.81
N PRO A 173 6.28 4.04 15.57
CA PRO A 173 6.64 2.72 15.06
C PRO A 173 5.83 2.37 13.82
N SER A 174 6.46 1.68 12.86
CA SER A 174 5.83 1.33 11.58
C SER A 174 6.51 0.12 10.97
N GLU A 175 5.73 -0.74 10.34
CA GLU A 175 6.23 -1.83 9.48
C GLU A 175 6.56 -1.33 8.07
N LEU A 176 6.14 -0.10 7.72
CA LEU A 176 6.57 0.54 6.48
C LEU A 176 8.04 0.99 6.61
N THR A 177 8.88 0.46 5.74
CA THR A 177 10.33 0.77 5.67
C THR A 177 10.63 2.02 4.83
N PHE A 178 9.58 2.68 4.34
CA PHE A 178 9.69 3.89 3.52
C PHE A 178 10.35 5.04 4.29
N PRO A 179 11.10 5.91 3.61
CA PRO A 179 11.65 7.11 4.22
C PRO A 179 10.57 7.93 4.92
N ARG A 180 10.91 8.48 6.09
CA ARG A 180 10.02 9.44 6.76
C ARG A 180 10.06 10.75 6.00
N ILE A 181 8.88 11.31 5.77
CA ILE A 181 8.70 12.57 5.05
C ILE A 181 7.93 13.58 5.91
N THR A 182 8.22 14.86 5.68
CA THR A 182 7.51 15.96 6.32
C THR A 182 6.76 16.75 5.25
N PRO A 183 5.47 17.06 5.44
CA PRO A 183 4.71 17.84 4.49
C PRO A 183 5.38 19.19 4.19
N GLY A 184 5.46 19.57 2.91
CA GLY A 184 6.06 20.84 2.50
C GLY A 184 7.60 20.87 2.47
N HIS A 185 8.28 19.78 2.83
CA HIS A 185 9.74 19.66 2.72
C HIS A 185 10.15 18.84 1.51
N SER A 186 11.41 18.98 1.11
CA SER A 186 11.98 18.14 0.05
C SER A 186 11.96 16.65 0.44
N TRP A 187 11.70 15.80 -0.52
CA TRP A 187 11.72 14.36 -0.32
C TRP A 187 13.14 13.88 0.02
N PRO A 188 13.31 13.01 1.00
CA PRO A 188 14.59 12.44 1.33
C PRO A 188 15.12 11.61 0.16
N LYS A 189 16.44 11.42 0.13
CA LYS A 189 17.06 10.51 -0.83
C LYS A 189 16.50 9.11 -0.65
N THR A 190 16.12 8.50 -1.76
CA THR A 190 15.65 7.12 -1.78
C THR A 190 16.77 6.17 -1.31
N PRO A 191 16.46 5.18 -0.46
CA PRO A 191 17.45 4.20 -0.04
C PRO A 191 18.06 3.47 -1.25
N SER A 192 19.37 3.20 -1.16
CA SER A 192 20.03 2.30 -2.10
C SER A 192 19.64 0.87 -1.75
N LEU A 193 19.23 0.10 -2.75
CA LEU A 193 18.81 -1.29 -2.58
C LEU A 193 19.89 -2.23 -3.12
N LYS A 194 19.99 -3.44 -2.54
CA LYS A 194 20.92 -4.49 -2.95
C LYS A 194 20.36 -5.26 -4.14
N GLU A 195 20.80 -4.93 -5.34
CA GLU A 195 20.27 -5.47 -6.61
C GLU A 195 20.47 -6.99 -6.77
N ASP A 196 21.54 -7.56 -6.19
CA ASP A 196 21.78 -9.00 -6.14
C ASP A 196 20.67 -9.74 -5.37
N LEU A 197 20.33 -9.29 -4.17
CA LEU A 197 19.25 -9.87 -3.37
C LEU A 197 17.88 -9.69 -4.01
N ILE A 198 17.64 -8.55 -4.68
CA ILE A 198 16.42 -8.31 -5.43
C ILE A 198 16.30 -9.31 -6.59
N SER A 199 17.39 -9.52 -7.33
CA SER A 199 17.43 -10.49 -8.43
C SER A 199 17.10 -11.90 -7.94
N ASP A 200 17.69 -12.32 -6.81
CA ASP A 200 17.43 -13.62 -6.19
C ASP A 200 15.97 -13.75 -5.72
N ALA A 201 15.43 -12.70 -5.08
CA ALA A 201 14.05 -12.69 -4.63
C ALA A 201 13.05 -12.78 -5.79
N LEU A 202 13.25 -12.00 -6.86
CA LEU A 202 12.39 -12.05 -8.04
C LEU A 202 12.48 -13.37 -8.78
N LYS A 203 13.68 -13.97 -8.87
CA LYS A 203 13.87 -15.32 -9.40
C LYS A 203 13.08 -16.33 -8.57
N ARG A 204 13.15 -16.23 -7.23
CA ARG A 204 12.43 -17.11 -6.33
C ARG A 204 10.91 -16.95 -6.46
N GLU A 205 10.36 -15.75 -6.55
CA GLU A 205 8.95 -15.51 -6.83
C GLU A 205 8.51 -16.23 -8.11
N LYS A 206 9.31 -16.14 -9.18
CA LYS A 206 9.04 -16.80 -10.45
C LYS A 206 9.06 -18.32 -10.33
N GLU A 207 10.01 -18.92 -9.60
CA GLU A 207 10.12 -20.35 -9.38
C GLU A 207 8.93 -20.89 -8.57
N LEU A 208 8.54 -20.21 -7.50
CA LEU A 208 7.42 -20.58 -6.65
C LEU A 208 6.08 -20.48 -7.38
N SER A 209 5.94 -19.47 -8.25
CA SER A 209 4.69 -19.23 -9.02
C SER A 209 3.43 -19.20 -8.15
N TYR A 210 3.55 -18.66 -6.93
CA TYR A 210 2.43 -18.56 -6.00
C TYR A 210 1.50 -17.42 -6.40
N PHE A 211 0.51 -17.75 -7.19
CA PHE A 211 -0.40 -16.80 -7.78
C PHE A 211 -1.84 -17.32 -7.78
N ASP A 212 -2.77 -16.45 -7.44
CA ASP A 212 -4.21 -16.68 -7.56
C ASP A 212 -4.85 -15.52 -8.31
N ILE A 213 -5.37 -15.80 -9.51
CA ILE A 213 -5.94 -14.77 -10.39
C ILE A 213 -7.18 -14.09 -9.80
N THR A 214 -7.92 -14.82 -8.94
CA THR A 214 -9.13 -14.29 -8.28
C THR A 214 -8.80 -13.39 -7.10
N GLY A 215 -7.55 -13.41 -6.64
CA GLY A 215 -7.11 -12.77 -5.41
C GLY A 215 -7.53 -13.51 -4.13
N ARG A 216 -8.28 -14.63 -4.26
CA ARG A 216 -8.82 -15.40 -3.12
C ARG A 216 -7.92 -16.56 -2.73
N TYR A 217 -6.62 -16.31 -2.62
CA TYR A 217 -5.59 -17.31 -2.31
C TYR A 217 -5.89 -18.12 -1.03
N TRP A 218 -6.63 -17.55 -0.07
CA TRP A 218 -7.04 -18.23 1.17
C TRP A 218 -7.99 -19.42 0.96
N GLN A 219 -8.57 -19.56 -0.23
CA GLN A 219 -9.40 -20.73 -0.59
C GLN A 219 -8.57 -21.96 -0.96
N ASN A 220 -7.27 -21.78 -1.20
CA ASN A 220 -6.36 -22.84 -1.67
C ASN A 220 -4.99 -22.75 -0.95
N LEU A 221 -5.00 -22.62 0.38
CA LEU A 221 -3.78 -22.42 1.18
C LEU A 221 -2.80 -23.60 1.11
N ASP A 222 -3.28 -24.80 0.86
CA ASP A 222 -2.50 -26.02 0.66
C ASP A 222 -1.55 -25.95 -0.56
N ARG A 223 -1.80 -25.03 -1.50
CA ARG A 223 -0.92 -24.79 -2.66
C ARG A 223 0.35 -24.02 -2.30
N TYR A 224 0.45 -23.47 -1.11
CA TYR A 224 1.49 -22.50 -0.75
C TYR A 224 2.28 -22.97 0.47
N ASP A 225 3.58 -23.17 0.30
CA ASP A 225 4.48 -23.54 1.41
C ASP A 225 4.94 -22.29 2.18
N SER A 226 4.52 -22.17 3.43
CA SER A 226 4.90 -21.05 4.31
C SER A 226 6.40 -20.98 4.56
N LYS A 227 7.13 -22.11 4.55
CA LYS A 227 8.60 -22.13 4.72
C LYS A 227 9.29 -21.48 3.53
N GLU A 228 8.75 -21.69 2.33
CA GLU A 228 9.29 -21.06 1.12
C GLU A 228 9.00 -19.56 1.08
N ILE A 229 7.79 -19.13 1.53
CA ILE A 229 7.49 -17.71 1.68
C ILE A 229 8.38 -17.07 2.72
N LYS A 230 8.66 -17.75 3.84
CA LYS A 230 9.59 -17.23 4.85
C LYS A 230 10.99 -16.99 4.27
N LYS A 231 11.52 -17.94 3.51
CA LYS A 231 12.84 -17.78 2.84
C LYS A 231 12.82 -16.61 1.85
N LEU A 232 11.74 -16.44 1.11
CA LEU A 232 11.57 -15.31 0.20
C LEU A 232 11.49 -13.98 0.96
N ASP A 233 10.72 -13.92 2.05
CA ASP A 233 10.61 -12.74 2.89
C ASP A 233 11.97 -12.39 3.53
N ASP A 234 12.78 -13.38 3.94
CA ASP A 234 14.15 -13.18 4.45
C ASP A 234 15.09 -12.53 3.40
N LEU A 235 14.87 -12.76 2.10
CA LEU A 235 15.58 -12.05 1.02
C LEU A 235 15.12 -10.60 0.93
N TRP A 236 13.80 -10.38 0.84
CA TRP A 236 13.23 -9.03 0.75
C TRP A 236 13.56 -8.15 1.96
N GLU A 237 13.66 -8.72 3.16
CA GLU A 237 14.05 -7.94 4.36
C GLU A 237 15.46 -7.37 4.28
N LYS A 238 16.36 -8.04 3.59
CA LYS A 238 17.79 -7.70 3.55
C LYS A 238 18.17 -6.74 2.43
N ILE A 239 17.23 -6.34 1.57
CA ILE A 239 17.56 -5.49 0.40
C ILE A 239 17.92 -4.04 0.77
N ILE A 240 17.55 -3.58 1.95
CA ILE A 240 17.91 -2.26 2.50
C ILE A 240 19.12 -2.37 3.40
#